data_dddddf6d6b3916f8168a6bef66e9c67c
#
_entry.id   dddddf6d6b3916f8168a6bef66e9c67c
#
_cell.length_a   1.000
_cell.length_b   1.000
_cell.length_c   1.000
_cell.angle_alpha   90.00
_cell.angle_beta   90.00
_cell.angle_gamma   90.00
#
_symmetry.space_group_name_H-M   'P 1'
#
loop_
_entity.id
_entity.type
_entity.pdbx_description
1 polymer ?
#
loop_
_entity_poly.entity_id
_entity_poly.type
_entity_poly.pdbx_seq_one_letter_code
_entity_poly.pdbx_strand_id
1 'polypeptide(L)'
;PKMPTKEGGGEGGGGGGCGCHGPGYPTPLDAMNGPRERLIYVPCILTGTGTQKPDYLATVDVDPESPDYCKVIHRLQMPYIDDELHHTGWNACSSCFGDTTKRRNRLVLPCLNTSRIYVVDTGTNPQAPSLFKVIEPREVFCKTNLATLHTSHCLGSGEVMISSIGDLYGNGKGGFVLVDAETWEVKGTWNRPGDEAPQGYDFWYQPRHNVLISTEW
;
A
#
# COMPACT_ATOMS: atom_id res chain seq x y z
N PRO A 1 3.39 -36.58 -13.56
CA PRO A 1 3.50 -37.07 -12.21
C PRO A 1 2.42 -36.44 -11.35
N LYS A 2 1.57 -37.30 -10.77
CA LYS A 2 0.45 -36.91 -9.90
C LYS A 2 0.99 -36.44 -8.54
N MET A 3 0.47 -35.34 -8.04
CA MET A 3 0.68 -34.91 -6.65
C MET A 3 -0.28 -35.68 -5.72
N PRO A 4 0.14 -35.99 -4.49
CA PRO A 4 -0.70 -36.67 -3.52
C PRO A 4 -1.64 -35.70 -2.80
N THR A 5 -2.90 -36.12 -2.67
CA THR A 5 -3.90 -35.58 -1.79
C THR A 5 -3.56 -35.88 -0.33
N LYS A 6 -3.56 -34.89 0.54
CA LYS A 6 -3.65 -35.10 2.00
C LYS A 6 -4.79 -34.26 2.56
N GLU A 7 -5.79 -34.97 3.05
CA GLU A 7 -6.81 -34.49 3.98
C GLU A 7 -6.21 -34.31 5.37
N GLY A 8 -6.60 -33.26 6.08
CA GLY A 8 -6.25 -33.07 7.48
C GLY A 8 -6.80 -31.77 8.00
N GLY A 9 -7.90 -31.86 8.74
CA GLY A 9 -8.56 -30.73 9.40
C GLY A 9 -7.77 -30.16 10.56
N GLY A 10 -8.04 -28.90 10.89
CA GLY A 10 -7.50 -28.20 12.06
C GLY A 10 -8.08 -26.81 12.17
N GLU A 11 -8.87 -26.61 13.19
CA GLU A 11 -9.60 -25.39 13.55
C GLU A 11 -8.69 -24.24 13.97
N GLY A 12 -9.17 -22.99 13.75
CA GLY A 12 -8.99 -21.92 14.72
C GLY A 12 -8.20 -20.69 14.29
N GLY A 13 -8.85 -19.55 14.21
CA GLY A 13 -8.29 -18.27 14.59
C GLY A 13 -7.95 -17.29 13.47
N GLY A 14 -8.77 -16.35 13.29
CA GLY A 14 -8.65 -14.97 12.84
C GLY A 14 -7.47 -14.46 12.05
N GLY A 15 -7.76 -13.97 10.86
CA GLY A 15 -7.00 -12.88 10.25
C GLY A 15 -5.74 -13.24 9.50
N GLY A 16 -5.82 -13.23 8.17
CA GLY A 16 -4.65 -13.27 7.32
C GLY A 16 -4.24 -14.67 6.90
N GLY A 17 -4.19 -14.89 5.59
CA GLY A 17 -3.84 -16.15 4.96
C GLY A 17 -2.65 -16.85 5.62
N CYS A 18 -2.75 -18.14 5.74
CA CYS A 18 -1.77 -19.04 6.33
C CYS A 18 -0.35 -18.74 5.81
N GLY A 19 0.55 -18.38 6.72
CA GLY A 19 1.91 -17.94 6.43
C GLY A 19 2.83 -19.00 5.80
N CYS A 20 2.29 -20.14 5.39
CA CYS A 20 3.07 -21.22 4.77
C CYS A 20 3.38 -21.00 3.28
N HIS A 21 2.73 -20.03 2.62
CA HIS A 21 2.91 -19.75 1.19
C HIS A 21 3.20 -18.26 0.89
N GLY A 22 3.54 -17.46 1.89
CA GLY A 22 3.70 -16.00 1.74
C GLY A 22 2.35 -15.28 1.66
N PRO A 23 2.35 -13.98 1.38
CA PRO A 23 1.12 -13.17 1.34
C PRO A 23 0.32 -13.42 0.06
N GLY A 24 -1.00 -13.17 0.16
CA GLY A 24 -1.91 -13.25 -0.97
C GLY A 24 -2.28 -14.66 -1.40
N TYR A 25 -2.65 -14.79 -2.65
CA TYR A 25 -3.20 -16.00 -3.26
C TYR A 25 -2.55 -16.28 -4.62
N PRO A 26 -2.47 -17.58 -5.06
CA PRO A 26 -1.84 -17.94 -6.33
C PRO A 26 -2.67 -17.47 -7.54
N THR A 27 -3.99 -17.41 -7.40
CA THR A 27 -4.90 -16.97 -8.46
C THR A 27 -6.05 -16.12 -7.89
N PRO A 28 -6.74 -15.31 -8.72
CA PRO A 28 -7.95 -14.61 -8.31
C PRO A 28 -9.07 -15.54 -7.79
N LEU A 29 -9.19 -16.73 -8.35
CA LEU A 29 -10.19 -17.72 -7.92
C LEU A 29 -9.89 -18.21 -6.51
N ASP A 30 -8.62 -18.45 -6.19
CA ASP A 30 -8.22 -18.81 -4.83
C ASP A 30 -8.52 -17.69 -3.84
N ALA A 31 -8.32 -16.44 -4.25
CA ALA A 31 -8.69 -15.27 -3.43
C ALA A 31 -10.19 -15.18 -3.18
N MET A 32 -11.02 -15.47 -4.18
CA MET A 32 -12.49 -15.51 -4.03
C MET A 32 -12.97 -16.61 -3.07
N ASN A 33 -12.21 -17.70 -2.95
CA ASN A 33 -12.51 -18.82 -2.04
C ASN A 33 -11.79 -18.67 -0.68
N GLY A 34 -11.01 -17.62 -0.50
CA GLY A 34 -10.32 -17.33 0.75
C GLY A 34 -11.27 -16.83 1.85
N PRO A 35 -10.77 -16.75 3.09
CA PRO A 35 -11.56 -16.21 4.19
C PRO A 35 -11.92 -14.74 3.94
N ARG A 36 -13.15 -14.37 4.33
CA ARG A 36 -13.62 -13.00 4.24
C ARG A 36 -12.78 -12.08 5.12
N GLU A 37 -12.42 -10.92 4.58
CA GLU A 37 -11.79 -9.85 5.37
C GLU A 37 -12.79 -9.30 6.39
N ARG A 38 -12.30 -9.00 7.59
CA ARG A 38 -13.11 -8.52 8.72
C ARG A 38 -12.89 -7.04 9.03
N LEU A 39 -11.87 -6.44 8.43
CA LEU A 39 -11.52 -5.04 8.63
C LEU A 39 -11.24 -4.38 7.28
N ILE A 40 -11.61 -3.11 7.16
CA ILE A 40 -11.13 -2.23 6.10
C ILE A 40 -10.47 -0.99 6.69
N TYR A 41 -9.46 -0.48 5.98
CA TYR A 41 -8.77 0.76 6.31
C TYR A 41 -9.15 1.82 5.28
N VAL A 42 -9.64 2.96 5.78
CA VAL A 42 -10.19 4.03 4.94
C VAL A 42 -9.44 5.32 5.23
N PRO A 43 -8.70 5.89 4.27
CA PRO A 43 -8.15 7.23 4.42
C PRO A 43 -9.29 8.26 4.45
N CYS A 44 -9.24 9.14 5.43
CA CYS A 44 -10.23 10.19 5.65
C CYS A 44 -9.54 11.53 5.51
N ILE A 45 -9.89 12.25 4.44
CA ILE A 45 -9.24 13.47 4.02
C ILE A 45 -9.95 14.67 4.66
N LEU A 46 -9.21 15.50 5.38
CA LEU A 46 -9.65 16.78 5.94
C LEU A 46 -9.03 17.97 5.23
N THR A 47 -8.00 17.74 4.43
CA THR A 47 -7.37 18.75 3.56
C THR A 47 -8.42 19.39 2.66
N GLY A 48 -8.38 20.72 2.53
CA GLY A 48 -9.33 21.47 1.72
C GLY A 48 -10.74 21.66 2.32
N THR A 49 -11.05 21.06 3.47
CA THR A 49 -12.37 21.19 4.12
C THR A 49 -12.50 22.44 5.01
N GLY A 50 -11.43 23.21 5.19
CA GLY A 50 -11.36 24.32 6.15
C GLY A 50 -11.10 23.88 7.60
N THR A 51 -11.03 22.58 7.85
CA THR A 51 -10.72 21.98 9.16
C THR A 51 -9.22 21.99 9.39
N GLN A 52 -8.76 22.68 10.44
CA GLN A 52 -7.33 22.70 10.81
C GLN A 52 -6.94 21.45 11.60
N LYS A 53 -7.13 20.29 11.00
CA LYS A 53 -6.78 18.98 11.57
C LYS A 53 -6.11 18.12 10.50
N PRO A 54 -5.17 17.25 10.91
CA PRO A 54 -4.59 16.28 10.00
C PRO A 54 -5.62 15.27 9.50
N ASP A 55 -5.36 14.70 8.35
CA ASP A 55 -6.04 13.52 7.84
C ASP A 55 -5.86 12.33 8.80
N TYR A 56 -6.70 11.32 8.67
CA TYR A 56 -6.58 10.12 9.49
C TYR A 56 -6.94 8.85 8.71
N LEU A 57 -6.41 7.73 9.18
CA LEU A 57 -6.79 6.40 8.71
C LEU A 57 -7.84 5.81 9.66
N ALA A 58 -9.04 5.56 9.14
CA ALA A 58 -10.09 4.88 9.89
C ALA A 58 -9.97 3.36 9.74
N THR A 59 -10.16 2.63 10.83
CA THR A 59 -10.39 1.18 10.81
C THR A 59 -11.89 0.95 10.98
N VAL A 60 -12.50 0.24 10.04
CA VAL A 60 -13.92 -0.11 10.06
C VAL A 60 -14.05 -1.61 10.23
N ASP A 61 -14.87 -2.03 11.18
CA ASP A 61 -15.24 -3.42 11.34
C ASP A 61 -16.27 -3.80 10.27
N VAL A 62 -15.95 -4.81 9.47
CA VAL A 62 -16.83 -5.35 8.41
C VAL A 62 -17.14 -6.84 8.62
N ASP A 63 -16.88 -7.36 9.81
CA ASP A 63 -17.29 -8.71 10.21
C ASP A 63 -18.78 -8.71 10.53
N PRO A 64 -19.63 -9.39 9.76
CA PRO A 64 -21.08 -9.41 10.01
C PRO A 64 -21.48 -10.06 11.33
N GLU A 65 -20.59 -10.85 11.94
CA GLU A 65 -20.83 -11.48 13.25
C GLU A 65 -20.38 -10.57 14.42
N SER A 66 -19.75 -9.44 14.14
CA SER A 66 -19.28 -8.51 15.17
C SER A 66 -20.40 -7.59 15.67
N PRO A 67 -20.46 -7.27 16.98
CA PRO A 67 -21.37 -6.24 17.51
C PRO A 67 -21.01 -4.83 17.01
N ASP A 68 -19.83 -4.66 16.46
CA ASP A 68 -19.34 -3.39 15.89
C ASP A 68 -19.37 -3.36 14.35
N TYR A 69 -20.10 -4.28 13.73
CA TYR A 69 -20.27 -4.32 12.28
C TYR A 69 -20.68 -2.95 11.71
N CYS A 70 -19.98 -2.54 10.64
CA CYS A 70 -20.13 -1.25 9.95
C CYS A 70 -19.79 -0.02 10.81
N LYS A 71 -19.08 -0.18 11.92
CA LYS A 71 -18.63 0.94 12.74
C LYS A 71 -17.15 1.25 12.54
N VAL A 72 -16.78 2.52 12.70
CA VAL A 72 -15.41 2.95 12.84
C VAL A 72 -14.94 2.60 14.25
N ILE A 73 -14.02 1.63 14.36
CA ILE A 73 -13.51 1.15 15.66
C ILE A 73 -12.21 1.80 16.08
N HIS A 74 -11.47 2.38 15.13
CA HIS A 74 -10.23 3.11 15.42
C HIS A 74 -9.99 4.24 14.40
N ARG A 75 -9.26 5.28 14.83
CA ARG A 75 -8.79 6.38 13.99
C ARG A 75 -7.33 6.66 14.31
N LEU A 76 -6.46 6.39 13.36
CA LEU A 76 -5.04 6.77 13.43
C LEU A 76 -4.89 8.15 12.77
N GLN A 77 -4.73 9.19 13.59
CA GLN A 77 -4.51 10.54 13.09
C GLN A 77 -3.08 10.72 12.60
N MET A 78 -2.90 11.36 11.45
CA MET A 78 -1.57 11.67 10.92
C MET A 78 -0.94 12.82 11.69
N PRO A 79 0.41 12.93 11.70
CA PRO A 79 1.09 13.97 12.47
C PRO A 79 0.95 15.38 11.90
N TYR A 80 0.75 15.51 10.57
CA TYR A 80 0.81 16.79 9.87
C TYR A 80 -0.49 17.11 9.16
N ILE A 81 -0.80 18.41 9.03
CA ILE A 81 -1.93 18.91 8.24
C ILE A 81 -1.53 19.06 6.77
N ASP A 82 -2.52 19.17 5.90
CA ASP A 82 -2.38 19.47 4.47
C ASP A 82 -1.58 18.43 3.65
N ASP A 83 -1.41 17.23 4.15
CA ASP A 83 -0.72 16.14 3.46
C ASP A 83 -1.56 15.54 2.33
N GLU A 84 -2.86 15.44 2.50
CA GLU A 84 -3.82 14.73 1.65
C GLU A 84 -3.46 13.24 1.46
N LEU A 85 -3.92 12.41 2.40
CA LEU A 85 -3.93 10.96 2.22
C LEU A 85 -4.77 10.62 0.98
N HIS A 86 -4.21 9.88 0.03
CA HIS A 86 -4.89 9.63 -1.24
C HIS A 86 -5.07 8.14 -1.49
N HIS A 87 -4.15 7.49 -2.17
CA HIS A 87 -4.17 6.05 -2.33
C HIS A 87 -3.47 5.32 -1.20
N THR A 88 -3.75 4.02 -1.08
CA THR A 88 -3.11 3.13 -0.13
C THR A 88 -2.64 1.88 -0.83
N GLY A 89 -1.53 1.30 -0.38
CA GLY A 89 -1.00 0.05 -0.89
C GLY A 89 -0.35 -0.78 0.21
N TRP A 90 -0.28 -2.10 0.02
CA TRP A 90 0.38 -2.98 0.95
C TRP A 90 1.88 -3.10 0.65
N ASN A 91 2.69 -3.37 1.67
CA ASN A 91 4.11 -3.69 1.52
C ASN A 91 4.36 -5.04 0.83
N ALA A 92 3.39 -5.92 0.84
CA ALA A 92 3.44 -7.23 0.20
C ALA A 92 2.03 -7.70 -0.16
N CYS A 93 1.89 -8.39 -1.28
CA CYS A 93 0.63 -8.90 -1.81
C CYS A 93 0.85 -10.21 -2.57
N SER A 94 -0.09 -10.59 -3.42
CA SER A 94 0.02 -11.81 -4.24
C SER A 94 1.23 -11.83 -5.19
N SER A 95 1.88 -10.69 -5.45
CA SER A 95 3.17 -10.66 -6.16
C SER A 95 4.30 -11.36 -5.39
N CYS A 96 4.15 -11.47 -4.07
CA CYS A 96 5.07 -12.19 -3.18
C CYS A 96 4.56 -13.59 -2.81
N PHE A 97 3.54 -14.11 -3.48
CA PHE A 97 3.04 -15.48 -3.22
C PHE A 97 4.15 -16.50 -3.47
N GLY A 98 4.33 -17.40 -2.52
CA GLY A 98 5.43 -18.38 -2.54
C GLY A 98 6.65 -17.96 -1.72
N ASP A 99 6.79 -16.68 -1.37
CA ASP A 99 7.85 -16.20 -0.48
C ASP A 99 7.36 -16.18 0.98
N THR A 100 7.75 -17.20 1.75
CA THR A 100 7.36 -17.38 3.15
C THR A 100 8.01 -16.38 4.11
N THR A 101 8.99 -15.60 3.66
CA THR A 101 9.65 -14.56 4.46
C THR A 101 8.86 -13.26 4.48
N LYS A 102 8.01 -13.03 3.48
CA LYS A 102 7.21 -11.80 3.37
C LYS A 102 5.91 -11.88 4.18
N ARG A 103 5.48 -10.73 4.67
CA ARG A 103 4.23 -10.56 5.43
C ARG A 103 3.50 -9.32 4.95
N ARG A 104 2.20 -9.40 4.76
CA ARG A 104 1.31 -8.24 4.51
C ARG A 104 0.94 -7.61 5.86
N ASN A 105 1.78 -6.76 6.37
CA ASN A 105 1.66 -6.18 7.71
C ASN A 105 1.96 -4.69 7.80
N ARG A 106 2.21 -4.04 6.66
CA ARG A 106 2.42 -2.60 6.57
C ARG A 106 1.54 -2.02 5.46
N LEU A 107 0.83 -0.94 5.79
CA LEU A 107 0.06 -0.16 4.82
C LEU A 107 0.85 1.10 4.48
N VAL A 108 1.00 1.38 3.21
CA VAL A 108 1.76 2.53 2.68
C VAL A 108 0.78 3.58 2.19
N LEU A 109 0.94 4.80 2.65
CA LEU A 109 0.05 5.94 2.41
C LEU A 109 0.88 7.08 1.80
N PRO A 110 1.04 7.14 0.47
CA PRO A 110 1.61 8.31 -0.17
C PRO A 110 0.65 9.49 -0.06
N CYS A 111 1.20 10.67 0.22
CA CYS A 111 0.43 11.91 0.34
C CYS A 111 0.55 12.71 -0.95
N LEU A 112 -0.60 13.14 -1.48
CA LEU A 112 -0.69 13.81 -2.78
C LEU A 112 -0.03 15.20 -2.74
N ASN A 113 -0.38 16.02 -1.75
CA ASN A 113 0.06 17.41 -1.70
C ASN A 113 1.53 17.56 -1.31
N THR A 114 1.99 16.80 -0.33
CA THR A 114 3.33 17.00 0.25
C THR A 114 4.36 16.02 -0.27
N SER A 115 3.94 14.91 -0.88
CA SER A 115 4.82 13.77 -1.23
C SER A 115 5.43 13.08 0.00
N ARG A 116 4.90 13.29 1.20
CA ARG A 116 5.25 12.50 2.39
C ARG A 116 4.68 11.09 2.21
N ILE A 117 5.36 10.10 2.77
CA ILE A 117 4.88 8.74 2.77
C ILE A 117 4.77 8.26 4.21
N TYR A 118 3.58 7.85 4.61
CA TYR A 118 3.37 7.19 5.89
C TYR A 118 3.38 5.69 5.71
N VAL A 119 4.03 5.01 6.64
CA VAL A 119 3.99 3.55 6.76
C VAL A 119 3.30 3.20 8.06
N VAL A 120 2.23 2.45 7.98
CA VAL A 120 1.38 2.10 9.12
C VAL A 120 1.54 0.62 9.45
N ASP A 121 1.78 0.31 10.72
CA ASP A 121 1.80 -1.06 11.23
C ASP A 121 0.38 -1.57 11.44
N THR A 122 -0.03 -2.48 10.60
CA THR A 122 -1.30 -3.21 10.68
C THR A 122 -1.12 -4.64 11.20
N GLY A 123 0.12 -5.09 11.36
CA GLY A 123 0.42 -6.46 11.75
C GLY A 123 0.38 -6.69 13.25
N THR A 124 0.80 -5.71 14.05
CA THR A 124 0.86 -5.82 15.52
C THR A 124 -0.55 -5.79 16.13
N ASN A 125 -1.37 -4.84 15.72
CA ASN A 125 -2.77 -4.74 16.13
C ASN A 125 -3.63 -4.28 14.94
N PRO A 126 -4.23 -5.20 14.18
CA PRO A 126 -5.03 -4.84 13.01
C PRO A 126 -6.26 -3.97 13.31
N GLN A 127 -6.85 -4.10 14.50
CA GLN A 127 -8.02 -3.30 14.89
C GLN A 127 -7.66 -1.87 15.28
N ALA A 128 -6.44 -1.65 15.74
CA ALA A 128 -5.91 -0.33 16.11
C ALA A 128 -4.48 -0.16 15.59
N PRO A 129 -4.32 0.02 14.26
CA PRO A 129 -3.01 0.20 13.65
C PRO A 129 -2.30 1.45 14.16
N SER A 130 -0.98 1.45 14.08
CA SER A 130 -0.15 2.55 14.57
C SER A 130 0.83 3.03 13.50
N LEU A 131 1.28 4.27 13.60
CA LEU A 131 2.29 4.81 12.72
C LEU A 131 3.64 4.09 12.97
N PHE A 132 4.20 3.54 11.92
CA PHE A 132 5.48 2.82 11.97
C PHE A 132 6.66 3.70 11.53
N LYS A 133 6.50 4.39 10.39
CA LYS A 133 7.57 5.19 9.78
C LYS A 133 6.97 6.37 9.02
N VAL A 134 7.71 7.47 9.01
CA VAL A 134 7.47 8.62 8.14
C VAL A 134 8.69 8.75 7.22
N ILE A 135 8.46 8.80 5.92
CA ILE A 135 9.45 9.18 4.92
C ILE A 135 9.15 10.61 4.54
N GLU A 136 10.09 11.50 4.85
CA GLU A 136 9.89 12.92 4.66
C GLU A 136 9.98 13.32 3.17
N PRO A 137 9.22 14.32 2.72
CA PRO A 137 9.22 14.78 1.33
C PRO A 137 10.62 15.07 0.79
N ARG A 138 11.50 15.63 1.63
CA ARG A 138 12.87 15.93 1.26
C ARG A 138 13.64 14.68 0.80
N GLU A 139 13.41 13.53 1.42
CA GLU A 139 14.08 12.29 1.02
C GLU A 139 13.64 11.86 -0.38
N VAL A 140 12.33 11.97 -0.67
CA VAL A 140 11.79 11.69 -2.00
C VAL A 140 12.41 12.62 -3.04
N PHE A 141 12.36 13.94 -2.81
CA PHE A 141 12.87 14.93 -3.77
C PHE A 141 14.36 14.78 -4.06
N CYS A 142 15.16 14.62 -3.00
CA CYS A 142 16.61 14.55 -3.15
C CYS A 142 17.06 13.31 -3.93
N LYS A 143 16.33 12.20 -3.82
CA LYS A 143 16.70 10.94 -4.46
C LYS A 143 16.06 10.74 -5.84
N THR A 144 14.96 11.41 -6.15
CA THR A 144 14.16 11.12 -7.35
C THR A 144 13.85 12.33 -8.23
N ASN A 145 13.87 13.54 -7.66
CA ASN A 145 13.31 14.74 -8.29
C ASN A 145 11.86 14.56 -8.78
N LEU A 146 11.07 13.80 -8.00
CA LEU A 146 9.63 13.54 -8.22
C LEU A 146 8.84 14.06 -7.03
N ALA A 147 7.58 14.42 -7.30
CA ALA A 147 6.62 14.92 -6.32
C ALA A 147 5.18 14.57 -6.71
N THR A 148 4.23 14.94 -5.85
CA THR A 148 2.81 14.68 -6.04
C THR A 148 2.58 13.18 -6.22
N LEU A 149 2.88 12.44 -5.15
CA LEU A 149 2.81 10.98 -5.15
C LEU A 149 1.35 10.51 -5.17
N HIS A 150 1.08 9.48 -5.95
CA HIS A 150 -0.30 9.03 -6.17
C HIS A 150 -0.52 7.58 -5.75
N THR A 151 -0.35 6.61 -6.63
CA THR A 151 -0.69 5.20 -6.41
C THR A 151 0.52 4.40 -5.96
N SER A 152 0.33 3.44 -5.04
CA SER A 152 1.39 2.56 -4.55
C SER A 152 1.05 1.08 -4.75
N HIS A 153 2.03 0.31 -5.23
CA HIS A 153 1.97 -1.14 -5.34
C HIS A 153 3.27 -1.79 -4.88
N CYS A 154 3.14 -2.91 -4.16
CA CYS A 154 4.29 -3.74 -3.81
C CYS A 154 4.78 -4.54 -5.03
N LEU A 155 6.08 -4.72 -5.12
CA LEU A 155 6.73 -5.53 -6.14
C LEU A 155 7.21 -6.86 -5.53
N GLY A 156 7.26 -7.90 -6.36
CA GLY A 156 7.83 -9.19 -5.95
C GLY A 156 9.33 -9.13 -5.62
N SER A 157 10.02 -8.09 -6.06
CA SER A 157 11.43 -7.80 -5.76
C SER A 157 11.69 -7.29 -4.33
N GLY A 158 10.64 -6.90 -3.59
CA GLY A 158 10.76 -6.40 -2.21
C GLY A 158 10.74 -4.89 -2.09
N GLU A 159 10.39 -4.18 -3.15
CA GLU A 159 10.12 -2.75 -3.11
C GLU A 159 8.63 -2.45 -3.12
N VAL A 160 8.29 -1.22 -2.73
CA VAL A 160 7.02 -0.56 -3.04
C VAL A 160 7.29 0.48 -4.12
N MET A 161 6.55 0.39 -5.22
CA MET A 161 6.58 1.35 -6.31
C MET A 161 5.44 2.34 -6.13
N ILE A 162 5.74 3.64 -6.28
CA ILE A 162 4.77 4.72 -6.11
C ILE A 162 4.84 5.63 -7.33
N SER A 163 3.70 5.85 -8.00
CA SER A 163 3.62 6.77 -9.13
C SER A 163 3.69 8.23 -8.67
N SER A 164 4.18 9.09 -9.55
CA SER A 164 4.21 10.54 -9.36
C SER A 164 3.54 11.28 -10.51
N ILE A 165 2.94 12.42 -10.21
CA ILE A 165 2.27 13.28 -11.21
C ILE A 165 3.22 14.37 -11.69
N GLY A 166 4.12 14.85 -10.84
CA GLY A 166 4.96 15.99 -11.14
C GLY A 166 6.31 16.02 -10.41
N ASP A 167 6.95 17.16 -10.50
CA ASP A 167 8.18 17.50 -9.79
C ASP A 167 7.94 18.48 -8.64
N LEU A 168 9.00 18.81 -7.89
CA LEU A 168 8.96 19.75 -6.76
C LEU A 168 8.50 21.17 -7.14
N TYR A 169 8.64 21.55 -8.39
CA TYR A 169 8.32 22.90 -8.87
C TYR A 169 6.89 22.99 -9.43
N GLY A 170 6.13 21.91 -9.37
CA GLY A 170 4.77 21.85 -9.89
C GLY A 170 4.69 21.62 -11.40
N ASN A 171 5.81 21.28 -12.04
CA ASN A 171 5.78 20.86 -13.44
C ASN A 171 5.30 19.42 -13.53
N GLY A 172 4.60 19.07 -14.62
CA GLY A 172 4.29 17.69 -14.93
C GLY A 172 5.56 16.87 -15.11
N LYS A 173 5.66 15.76 -14.41
CA LYS A 173 6.74 14.77 -14.53
C LYS A 173 6.28 13.42 -14.02
N GLY A 174 5.83 12.60 -14.94
CA GLY A 174 5.45 11.23 -14.60
C GLY A 174 6.68 10.37 -14.27
N GLY A 175 6.56 9.52 -13.28
CA GLY A 175 7.62 8.61 -12.90
C GLY A 175 7.18 7.69 -11.77
N PHE A 176 8.12 6.86 -11.33
CA PHE A 176 7.87 5.90 -10.25
C PHE A 176 9.00 5.94 -9.23
N VAL A 177 8.65 6.23 -7.99
CA VAL A 177 9.54 6.17 -6.84
C VAL A 177 9.61 4.72 -6.36
N LEU A 178 10.81 4.24 -6.06
CA LEU A 178 11.05 2.94 -5.42
C LEU A 178 11.42 3.14 -3.96
N VAL A 179 10.69 2.46 -3.08
CA VAL A 179 10.93 2.40 -1.63
C VAL A 179 11.22 0.96 -1.25
N ASP A 180 12.29 0.72 -0.52
CA ASP A 180 12.60 -0.58 0.03
C ASP A 180 11.57 -0.96 1.11
N ALA A 181 10.92 -2.12 1.00
CA ALA A 181 9.84 -2.52 1.90
C ALA A 181 10.31 -3.09 3.26
N GLU A 182 11.61 -3.18 3.49
CA GLU A 182 12.21 -3.62 4.75
C GLU A 182 12.85 -2.45 5.52
N THR A 183 13.70 -1.68 4.83
CA THR A 183 14.41 -0.54 5.43
C THR A 183 13.59 0.74 5.43
N TRP A 184 12.61 0.84 4.54
CA TRP A 184 11.79 2.03 4.30
C TRP A 184 12.60 3.23 3.83
N GLU A 185 13.64 2.99 3.08
CA GLU A 185 14.44 4.01 2.42
C GLU A 185 14.02 4.18 0.95
N VAL A 186 13.99 5.41 0.48
CA VAL A 186 13.82 5.69 -0.95
C VAL A 186 15.08 5.26 -1.68
N LYS A 187 14.94 4.35 -2.65
CA LYS A 187 16.06 3.81 -3.46
C LYS A 187 16.38 4.67 -4.68
N GLY A 188 15.37 5.35 -5.22
CA GLY A 188 15.49 6.14 -6.46
C GLY A 188 14.26 5.99 -7.33
N THR A 189 14.42 6.14 -8.63
CA THR A 189 13.37 5.99 -9.64
C THR A 189 13.47 4.67 -10.39
N TRP A 190 12.32 4.14 -10.81
CA TRP A 190 12.27 2.98 -11.71
C TRP A 190 12.52 3.34 -13.18
N ASN A 191 12.10 4.54 -13.57
CA ASN A 191 12.26 5.03 -14.94
C ASN A 191 13.74 5.19 -15.32
N ARG A 192 14.06 4.96 -16.59
CA ARG A 192 15.31 5.39 -17.18
C ARG A 192 15.22 6.88 -17.54
N PRO A 193 16.32 7.62 -17.50
CA PRO A 193 16.32 9.01 -17.95
C PRO A 193 15.78 9.13 -19.39
N GLY A 194 14.77 9.97 -19.57
CA GLY A 194 14.12 10.20 -20.86
C GLY A 194 12.89 9.31 -21.16
N ASP A 195 12.57 8.36 -20.27
CA ASP A 195 11.39 7.51 -20.40
C ASP A 195 10.21 8.05 -19.56
N GLU A 196 10.31 9.26 -19.02
CA GLU A 196 9.25 9.84 -18.20
C GLU A 196 8.08 10.33 -19.06
N ALA A 197 6.87 9.95 -18.66
CA ALA A 197 5.66 10.57 -19.20
C ALA A 197 5.57 12.05 -18.82
N PRO A 198 4.96 12.93 -19.61
CA PRO A 198 4.76 14.33 -19.26
C PRO A 198 4.04 14.53 -17.92
N GLN A 199 3.06 13.68 -17.64
CA GLN A 199 2.36 13.61 -16.37
C GLN A 199 1.99 12.15 -16.10
N GLY A 200 2.40 11.60 -14.96
CA GLY A 200 1.96 10.29 -14.53
C GLY A 200 0.67 10.37 -13.72
N TYR A 201 -0.01 9.26 -13.55
CA TYR A 201 -1.18 9.18 -12.68
C TYR A 201 -1.24 7.84 -11.97
N ASP A 202 -1.95 6.87 -12.51
CA ASP A 202 -2.12 5.56 -11.92
C ASP A 202 -1.33 4.50 -12.70
N PHE A 203 -1.15 3.33 -12.09
CA PHE A 203 -0.53 2.20 -12.76
C PHE A 203 -0.97 0.88 -12.15
N TRP A 204 -0.83 -0.16 -12.94
CA TRP A 204 -0.98 -1.54 -12.54
C TRP A 204 0.06 -2.40 -13.23
N TYR A 205 0.48 -3.50 -12.62
CA TYR A 205 1.42 -4.40 -13.24
C TYR A 205 1.00 -5.85 -13.09
N GLN A 206 1.41 -6.69 -14.04
CA GLN A 206 1.19 -8.13 -14.03
C GLN A 206 2.52 -8.86 -14.28
N PRO A 207 3.16 -9.40 -13.23
CA PRO A 207 4.48 -10.01 -13.35
C PRO A 207 4.51 -11.26 -14.24
N ARG A 208 3.42 -12.04 -14.28
CA ARG A 208 3.32 -13.22 -15.15
C ARG A 208 3.41 -12.89 -16.64
N HIS A 209 2.96 -11.71 -17.01
CA HIS A 209 3.00 -11.23 -18.40
C HIS A 209 4.14 -10.24 -18.64
N ASN A 210 4.91 -9.90 -17.61
CA ASN A 210 5.95 -8.88 -17.67
C ASN A 210 5.42 -7.57 -18.27
N VAL A 211 4.26 -7.13 -17.81
CA VAL A 211 3.56 -5.94 -18.31
C VAL A 211 3.27 -5.00 -17.16
N LEU A 212 3.52 -3.71 -17.39
CA LEU A 212 3.05 -2.60 -16.58
C LEU A 212 2.21 -1.70 -17.49
N ILE A 213 1.04 -1.29 -17.00
CA ILE A 213 0.16 -0.32 -17.66
C ILE A 213 0.11 0.90 -16.75
N SER A 214 0.44 2.05 -17.29
CA SER A 214 0.30 3.33 -16.59
C SER A 214 -0.60 4.26 -17.37
N THR A 215 -1.22 5.20 -16.65
CA THR A 215 -2.04 6.25 -17.23
C THR A 215 -1.34 7.59 -17.12
N GLU A 216 -1.63 8.47 -18.05
CA GLU A 216 -1.24 9.88 -18.01
C GLU A 216 -2.46 10.73 -17.69
N TRP A 217 -2.22 11.85 -17.01
CA TRP A 217 -3.27 12.83 -16.72
C TRP A 217 -3.45 13.79 -17.89
#